data_1835ba847672e0b632451770f3530760
#
_entry.id   1835ba847672e0b632451770f3530760
#
_cell.length_a   1.000
_cell.length_b   1.000
_cell.length_c   1.000
_cell.angle_alpha   90.00
_cell.angle_beta   90.00
_cell.angle_gamma   90.00
#
_symmetry.space_group_name_H-M   'P 1'
#
loop_
_entity.id
_entity.type
_entity.pdbx_description
1 polymer ?
#
loop_
_entity_poly.entity_id
_entity_poly.type
_entity_poly.pdbx_seq_one_letter_code
_entity_poly.pdbx_strand_id
1 'polypeptide(L)'
;AVNAGLSGFTWAVGVPGSIGGAIRMNAGGHGAEMADAVVSADIVELENVDVQNAGERTWSVDELDFGYRRSALRSSQLVLRTTLELEPGDVSEGKAEMVEIVQWRRNNQPGGQNAGSVFANPPGESAGRLIDTAGLKGFRIGSAEVSPKHANFIQADPGGSADDVLALMKEIMRRVHD
;
A
#
# COMPACT_ATOMS: atom_id res chain seq x y z
N ALA A 1 -15.43 4.15 -9.36
CA ALA A 1 -16.39 4.34 -8.28
C ALA A 1 -17.04 5.74 -8.40
N VAL A 2 -16.35 6.83 -8.07
CA VAL A 2 -16.93 8.20 -7.98
C VAL A 2 -17.68 8.63 -9.24
N ASN A 3 -17.11 8.47 -10.45
CA ASN A 3 -17.80 8.81 -11.69
C ASN A 3 -19.06 7.98 -11.98
N ALA A 4 -19.23 6.86 -11.30
CA ALA A 4 -20.41 6.02 -11.36
C ALA A 4 -21.42 6.31 -10.22
N GLY A 5 -21.20 7.39 -9.45
CA GLY A 5 -22.05 7.75 -8.32
C GLY A 5 -21.93 6.78 -7.13
N LEU A 6 -20.72 6.24 -6.90
CA LEU A 6 -20.43 5.33 -5.79
C LEU A 6 -19.40 5.94 -4.85
N SER A 7 -19.66 5.86 -3.54
CA SER A 7 -18.82 6.32 -2.42
C SER A 7 -18.14 5.16 -1.69
N GLY A 8 -17.27 5.46 -0.70
CA GLY A 8 -16.58 4.48 0.13
C GLY A 8 -15.22 4.03 -0.39
N PHE A 9 -14.74 4.53 -1.56
CA PHE A 9 -13.45 4.13 -2.13
C PHE A 9 -12.54 5.31 -2.54
N THR A 10 -12.87 6.52 -2.13
CA THR A 10 -12.12 7.76 -2.42
C THR A 10 -10.74 7.76 -1.76
N TRP A 11 -10.60 7.13 -0.60
CA TRP A 11 -9.35 6.98 0.16
C TRP A 11 -8.21 6.36 -0.67
N ALA A 12 -8.56 5.52 -1.65
CA ALA A 12 -7.58 4.81 -2.49
C ALA A 12 -6.91 5.70 -3.54
N VAL A 13 -7.38 6.95 -3.73
CA VAL A 13 -6.80 7.87 -4.72
C VAL A 13 -5.33 8.14 -4.41
N GLY A 14 -4.47 7.93 -5.41
CA GLY A 14 -3.02 8.14 -5.28
C GLY A 14 -2.28 7.09 -4.44
N VAL A 15 -2.92 5.99 -4.04
CA VAL A 15 -2.22 4.82 -3.49
C VAL A 15 -1.47 4.12 -4.63
N PRO A 16 -0.14 3.97 -4.54
CA PRO A 16 0.63 3.29 -5.59
C PRO A 16 0.38 1.78 -5.58
N GLY A 17 0.46 1.17 -6.76
CA GLY A 17 0.33 -0.27 -6.92
C GLY A 17 -0.93 -0.71 -7.67
N SER A 18 -1.25 -1.98 -7.57
CA SER A 18 -2.43 -2.61 -8.19
C SER A 18 -3.51 -2.94 -7.15
N ILE A 19 -4.74 -3.16 -7.61
CA ILE A 19 -5.82 -3.65 -6.74
C ILE A 19 -5.45 -5.01 -6.13
N GLY A 20 -4.83 -5.91 -6.89
CA GLY A 20 -4.36 -7.19 -6.35
C GLY A 20 -3.34 -7.03 -5.22
N GLY A 21 -2.40 -6.11 -5.36
CA GLY A 21 -1.47 -5.76 -4.27
C GLY A 21 -2.17 -5.12 -3.08
N ALA A 22 -3.20 -4.30 -3.32
CA ALA A 22 -4.02 -3.71 -2.27
C ALA A 22 -4.77 -4.78 -1.46
N ILE A 23 -5.35 -5.79 -2.12
CA ILE A 23 -5.96 -6.97 -1.46
C ILE A 23 -4.91 -7.73 -0.64
N ARG A 24 -3.76 -8.02 -1.25
CA ARG A 24 -2.66 -8.75 -0.57
C ARG A 24 -2.23 -8.10 0.74
N MET A 25 -2.18 -6.78 0.76
CA MET A 25 -1.67 -6.00 1.88
C MET A 25 -2.76 -5.36 2.74
N ASN A 26 -4.04 -5.63 2.48
CA ASN A 26 -5.11 -4.86 3.09
C ASN A 26 -4.75 -3.35 3.09
N ALA A 27 -4.48 -2.82 1.90
CA ALA A 27 -4.04 -1.44 1.78
C ALA A 27 -5.08 -0.49 2.37
N GLY A 28 -4.61 0.55 3.05
CA GLY A 28 -5.51 1.52 3.67
C GLY A 28 -4.86 2.89 3.85
N GLY A 29 -5.68 3.88 4.04
CA GLY A 29 -5.31 5.27 4.27
C GLY A 29 -6.54 6.14 4.47
N HIS A 30 -6.35 7.32 5.05
CA HIS A 30 -7.45 8.26 5.32
C HIS A 30 -8.64 7.66 6.09
N GLY A 31 -8.33 6.74 7.03
CA GLY A 31 -9.34 6.16 7.92
C GLY A 31 -10.08 4.94 7.38
N ALA A 32 -9.74 4.45 6.17
CA ALA A 32 -10.36 3.28 5.57
C ALA A 32 -9.32 2.32 4.98
N GLU A 33 -9.71 1.07 4.70
CA GLU A 33 -8.85 0.04 4.13
C GLU A 33 -9.63 -0.91 3.19
N MET A 34 -8.92 -1.80 2.49
CA MET A 34 -9.56 -2.72 1.54
C MET A 34 -10.64 -3.59 2.18
N ALA A 35 -10.41 -4.06 3.42
CA ALA A 35 -11.37 -4.87 4.18
C ALA A 35 -12.75 -4.22 4.31
N ASP A 36 -12.83 -2.88 4.30
CA ASP A 36 -14.10 -2.16 4.46
C ASP A 36 -15.02 -2.26 3.24
N ALA A 37 -14.45 -2.59 2.08
CA ALA A 37 -15.20 -2.59 0.81
C ALA A 37 -15.19 -3.95 0.08
N VAL A 38 -14.27 -4.86 0.42
CA VAL A 38 -14.13 -6.15 -0.29
C VAL A 38 -15.22 -7.11 0.13
N VAL A 39 -15.89 -7.69 -0.87
CA VAL A 39 -16.83 -8.82 -0.70
C VAL A 39 -16.15 -10.14 -1.01
N SER A 40 -15.38 -10.18 -2.10
CA SER A 40 -14.66 -11.38 -2.52
C SER A 40 -13.50 -11.05 -3.45
N ALA A 41 -12.60 -12.04 -3.63
CA ALA A 41 -11.55 -11.99 -4.63
C ALA A 41 -11.39 -13.35 -5.33
N ASP A 42 -11.17 -13.32 -6.64
CA ASP A 42 -10.86 -14.50 -7.43
C ASP A 42 -9.35 -14.70 -7.43
N ILE A 43 -8.91 -15.84 -6.93
CA ILE A 43 -7.51 -16.18 -6.65
C ILE A 43 -7.10 -17.38 -7.49
N VAL A 44 -5.90 -17.34 -8.04
CA VAL A 44 -5.25 -18.48 -8.67
C VAL A 44 -3.97 -18.84 -7.93
N GLU A 45 -3.71 -20.15 -7.76
CA GLU A 45 -2.46 -20.68 -7.23
C GLU A 45 -1.45 -20.84 -8.37
N LEU A 46 -0.23 -20.36 -8.18
CA LEU A 46 0.84 -20.40 -9.20
C LEU A 46 1.89 -21.50 -8.94
N GLU A 47 1.91 -22.09 -7.73
CA GLU A 47 2.85 -23.16 -7.39
C GLU A 47 2.33 -24.53 -7.84
N ASN A 48 3.20 -25.29 -8.51
CA ASN A 48 2.96 -26.68 -8.91
C ASN A 48 1.72 -26.88 -9.80
N VAL A 49 1.30 -25.85 -10.51
CA VAL A 49 0.13 -25.91 -11.40
C VAL A 49 0.58 -25.81 -12.84
N ASP A 50 0.14 -26.78 -13.65
CA ASP A 50 0.09 -26.57 -15.08
C ASP A 50 -0.80 -25.35 -15.35
N VAL A 51 -0.25 -24.31 -15.97
CA VAL A 51 -0.94 -23.04 -16.25
C VAL A 51 -2.28 -23.25 -16.97
N GLN A 52 -2.43 -24.36 -17.71
CA GLN A 52 -3.67 -24.73 -18.39
C GLN A 52 -4.74 -25.30 -17.43
N ASN A 53 -4.36 -25.70 -16.21
CA ASN A 53 -5.22 -26.29 -15.17
C ASN A 53 -5.21 -25.49 -13.87
N ALA A 54 -4.68 -24.27 -13.85
CA ALA A 54 -4.74 -23.40 -12.69
C ALA A 54 -6.19 -23.06 -12.35
N GLY A 55 -6.71 -23.72 -11.32
CA GLY A 55 -8.08 -23.54 -10.86
C GLY A 55 -8.25 -22.15 -10.23
N GLU A 56 -9.13 -21.33 -10.79
CA GLU A 56 -9.62 -20.11 -10.17
C GLU A 56 -10.55 -20.46 -9.01
N ARG A 57 -10.34 -19.83 -7.84
CA ARG A 57 -11.20 -19.98 -6.68
C ARG A 57 -11.58 -18.61 -6.15
N THR A 58 -12.87 -18.39 -5.94
CA THR A 58 -13.37 -17.18 -5.26
C THR A 58 -13.21 -17.36 -3.76
N TRP A 59 -12.52 -16.41 -3.13
CA TRP A 59 -12.37 -16.29 -1.69
C TRP A 59 -13.31 -15.20 -1.17
N SER A 60 -14.01 -15.50 -0.09
CA SER A 60 -14.81 -14.53 0.67
C SER A 60 -13.89 -13.62 1.49
N VAL A 61 -14.45 -12.53 2.03
CA VAL A 61 -13.75 -11.63 2.94
C VAL A 61 -13.23 -12.38 4.18
N ASP A 62 -13.98 -13.35 4.69
CA ASP A 62 -13.58 -14.17 5.85
C ASP A 62 -12.36 -15.05 5.52
N GLU A 63 -12.31 -15.64 4.32
CA GLU A 63 -11.17 -16.45 3.86
C GLU A 63 -9.93 -15.59 3.59
N LEU A 64 -10.10 -14.32 3.21
CA LEU A 64 -9.01 -13.36 3.04
C LEU A 64 -8.35 -12.97 4.38
N ASP A 65 -9.01 -13.18 5.51
CA ASP A 65 -8.51 -12.95 6.88
C ASP A 65 -7.68 -11.66 6.99
N PHE A 66 -8.30 -10.55 6.64
CA PHE A 66 -7.63 -9.25 6.65
C PHE A 66 -7.18 -8.84 8.04
N GLY A 67 -6.02 -8.25 8.12
CA GLY A 67 -5.51 -7.59 9.29
C GLY A 67 -4.64 -6.40 8.90
N TYR A 68 -4.08 -5.69 9.88
CA TYR A 68 -3.26 -4.53 9.58
C TYR A 68 -2.10 -4.88 8.66
N ARG A 69 -2.14 -4.38 7.42
CA ARG A 69 -1.16 -4.59 6.34
C ARG A 69 -0.91 -6.08 6.02
N ARG A 70 -1.93 -6.92 6.15
CA ARG A 70 -1.86 -8.34 5.81
C ARG A 70 -3.19 -8.89 5.30
N SER A 71 -3.10 -10.00 4.58
CA SER A 71 -4.20 -10.93 4.29
C SER A 71 -3.68 -12.37 4.38
N ALA A 72 -4.58 -13.35 4.26
CA ALA A 72 -4.22 -14.77 4.20
C ALA A 72 -3.52 -15.17 2.89
N LEU A 73 -3.46 -14.29 1.89
CA LEU A 73 -2.84 -14.58 0.59
C LEU A 73 -1.34 -14.86 0.72
N ARG A 74 -0.90 -15.93 0.05
CA ARG A 74 0.51 -16.34 -0.03
C ARG A 74 1.21 -15.71 -1.24
N SER A 75 2.54 -15.75 -1.26
CA SER A 75 3.36 -15.25 -2.38
C SER A 75 3.15 -16.02 -3.69
N SER A 76 2.70 -17.28 -3.58
CA SER A 76 2.35 -18.13 -4.72
C SER A 76 0.96 -17.88 -5.30
N GLN A 77 0.20 -16.95 -4.75
CA GLN A 77 -1.18 -16.68 -5.14
C GLN A 77 -1.31 -15.33 -5.84
N LEU A 78 -2.08 -15.31 -6.92
CA LEU A 78 -2.38 -14.11 -7.69
C LEU A 78 -3.86 -13.78 -7.61
N VAL A 79 -4.18 -12.52 -7.33
CA VAL A 79 -5.52 -11.97 -7.41
C VAL A 79 -5.82 -11.62 -8.87
N LEU A 80 -6.84 -12.23 -9.44
CA LEU A 80 -7.31 -11.99 -10.81
C LEU A 80 -8.38 -10.90 -10.86
N ARG A 81 -9.32 -10.95 -9.91
CA ARG A 81 -10.48 -10.05 -9.83
C ARG A 81 -10.86 -9.83 -8.38
N THR A 82 -11.49 -8.71 -8.08
CA THR A 82 -12.12 -8.47 -6.78
C THR A 82 -13.50 -7.85 -6.97
N THR A 83 -14.43 -8.22 -6.10
CA THR A 83 -15.75 -7.61 -5.98
C THR A 83 -15.74 -6.69 -4.76
N LEU A 84 -16.14 -5.44 -4.99
CA LEU A 84 -16.28 -4.43 -3.94
C LEU A 84 -17.75 -4.08 -3.77
N GLU A 85 -18.20 -3.92 -2.54
CA GLU A 85 -19.48 -3.33 -2.20
C GLU A 85 -19.26 -1.86 -1.83
N LEU A 86 -19.96 -0.98 -2.52
CA LEU A 86 -19.86 0.45 -2.37
C LEU A 86 -21.25 1.07 -2.27
N GLU A 87 -21.38 2.16 -1.52
CA GLU A 87 -22.64 2.84 -1.32
C GLU A 87 -22.95 3.86 -2.44
N PRO A 88 -24.20 4.13 -2.74
CA PRO A 88 -24.56 5.27 -3.56
C PRO A 88 -24.02 6.57 -2.97
N GLY A 89 -23.49 7.46 -3.83
CA GLY A 89 -22.90 8.71 -3.38
C GLY A 89 -22.97 9.81 -4.44
N ASP A 90 -22.79 11.04 -3.98
CA ASP A 90 -22.76 12.20 -4.87
C ASP A 90 -21.41 12.32 -5.59
N VAL A 91 -21.45 12.48 -6.91
CA VAL A 91 -20.26 12.59 -7.76
C VAL A 91 -19.43 13.83 -7.44
N SER A 92 -20.07 14.96 -7.10
CA SER A 92 -19.38 16.20 -6.82
C SER A 92 -18.68 16.15 -5.47
N GLU A 93 -19.34 15.60 -4.45
CA GLU A 93 -18.77 15.37 -3.13
C GLU A 93 -17.58 14.40 -3.20
N GLY A 94 -17.74 13.26 -3.87
CA GLY A 94 -16.65 12.29 -4.05
C GLY A 94 -15.45 12.86 -4.80
N LYS A 95 -15.67 13.72 -5.80
CA LYS A 95 -14.58 14.44 -6.48
C LYS A 95 -13.88 15.44 -5.58
N ALA A 96 -14.63 16.19 -4.76
CA ALA A 96 -14.07 17.14 -3.81
C ALA A 96 -13.19 16.41 -2.78
N GLU A 97 -13.67 15.32 -2.21
CA GLU A 97 -12.91 14.49 -1.28
C GLU A 97 -11.61 13.94 -1.91
N MET A 98 -11.67 13.43 -3.14
CA MET A 98 -10.46 12.99 -3.85
C MET A 98 -9.44 14.13 -4.03
N VAL A 99 -9.89 15.36 -4.32
CA VAL A 99 -9.01 16.53 -4.43
C VAL A 99 -8.36 16.84 -3.10
N GLU A 100 -9.09 16.80 -1.99
CA GLU A 100 -8.56 17.02 -0.64
C GLU A 100 -7.50 15.97 -0.28
N ILE A 101 -7.78 14.69 -0.53
CA ILE A 101 -6.82 13.60 -0.30
C ILE A 101 -5.55 13.79 -1.13
N VAL A 102 -5.68 14.11 -2.41
CA VAL A 102 -4.52 14.36 -3.29
C VAL A 102 -3.71 15.56 -2.79
N GLN A 103 -4.39 16.65 -2.38
CA GLN A 103 -3.70 17.82 -1.83
C GLN A 103 -2.98 17.49 -0.52
N TRP A 104 -3.63 16.74 0.37
CA TRP A 104 -2.99 16.27 1.60
C TRP A 104 -1.74 15.44 1.31
N ARG A 105 -1.83 14.48 0.35
CA ARG A 105 -0.66 13.67 -0.06
C ARG A 105 0.47 14.54 -0.60
N ARG A 106 0.17 15.51 -1.47
CA ARG A 106 1.16 16.45 -2.00
C ARG A 106 1.85 17.25 -0.89
N ASN A 107 1.11 17.62 0.15
CA ASN A 107 1.65 18.38 1.27
C ASN A 107 2.48 17.52 2.24
N ASN A 108 2.15 16.24 2.43
CA ASN A 108 2.69 15.41 3.49
C ASN A 108 3.59 14.26 3.01
N GLN A 109 3.52 13.88 1.75
CA GLN A 109 4.28 12.75 1.19
C GLN A 109 5.25 13.25 0.10
N PRO A 110 6.41 12.57 -0.09
CA PRO A 110 7.32 12.94 -1.16
C PRO A 110 6.74 12.58 -2.53
N GLY A 111 7.12 13.34 -3.55
CA GLY A 111 6.96 12.95 -4.95
C GLY A 111 8.11 12.06 -5.41
N GLY A 112 8.24 11.91 -6.74
CA GLY A 112 9.33 11.14 -7.35
C GLY A 112 9.15 9.62 -7.25
N GLN A 113 10.24 8.88 -7.47
CA GLN A 113 10.21 7.42 -7.47
C GLN A 113 10.19 6.88 -6.03
N ASN A 114 9.06 6.39 -5.58
CA ASN A 114 8.86 5.72 -4.30
C ASN A 114 7.68 4.75 -4.39
N ALA A 115 7.58 3.83 -3.43
CA ALA A 115 6.52 2.84 -3.35
C ALA A 115 5.57 3.08 -2.15
N GLY A 116 5.53 4.29 -1.61
CA GLY A 116 4.75 4.62 -0.40
C GLY A 116 5.52 4.34 0.89
N SER A 117 4.79 4.14 1.98
CA SER A 117 5.39 3.79 3.28
C SER A 117 6.08 2.44 3.24
N VAL A 118 7.36 2.42 3.63
CA VAL A 118 8.24 1.24 3.54
C VAL A 118 7.98 0.25 4.67
N PHE A 119 7.81 0.74 5.89
CA PHE A 119 7.62 -0.08 7.08
C PHE A 119 6.20 0.04 7.61
N ALA A 120 5.65 -1.09 8.06
CA ALA A 120 4.41 -1.09 8.85
C ALA A 120 4.64 -0.42 10.21
N ASN A 121 3.61 0.24 10.72
CA ASN A 121 3.69 0.81 12.06
C ASN A 121 3.67 -0.32 13.11
N PRO A 122 4.58 -0.30 14.09
CA PRO A 122 4.48 -1.20 15.22
C PRO A 122 3.29 -0.82 16.14
N PRO A 123 2.83 -1.73 17.01
CA PRO A 123 1.74 -1.44 17.92
C PRO A 123 2.00 -0.20 18.78
N GLY A 124 1.08 0.75 18.77
CA GLY A 124 1.14 1.98 19.57
C GLY A 124 2.13 3.04 19.10
N GLU A 125 2.81 2.83 17.95
CA GLU A 125 3.86 3.74 17.48
C GLU A 125 3.81 3.92 15.95
N SER A 126 4.47 4.97 15.45
CA SER A 126 4.61 5.26 14.03
C SER A 126 6.03 4.96 13.55
N ALA A 127 6.17 4.09 12.56
CA ALA A 127 7.47 3.82 11.93
C ALA A 127 8.15 5.10 11.42
N GLY A 128 7.37 6.03 10.84
CA GLY A 128 7.91 7.33 10.40
C GLY A 128 8.49 8.14 11.56
N ARG A 129 7.83 8.15 12.74
CA ARG A 129 8.34 8.85 13.92
C ARG A 129 9.61 8.19 14.46
N LEU A 130 9.67 6.88 14.53
CA LEU A 130 10.87 6.16 14.97
C LEU A 130 12.08 6.47 14.08
N ILE A 131 11.89 6.42 12.75
CA ILE A 131 12.95 6.73 11.79
C ILE A 131 13.38 8.20 11.88
N ASP A 132 12.44 9.12 12.09
CA ASP A 132 12.72 10.56 12.26
C ASP A 132 13.50 10.83 13.58
N THR A 133 13.08 10.19 14.67
CA THR A 133 13.76 10.28 15.98
C THR A 133 15.18 9.72 15.93
N ALA A 134 15.43 8.68 15.12
CA ALA A 134 16.76 8.16 14.86
C ALA A 134 17.62 9.07 13.95
N GLY A 135 17.11 10.24 13.55
CA GLY A 135 17.85 11.24 12.76
C GLY A 135 18.11 10.79 11.32
N LEU A 136 17.28 9.93 10.75
CA LEU A 136 17.54 9.29 9.45
C LEU A 136 16.95 10.03 8.25
N LYS A 137 16.18 11.10 8.41
CA LYS A 137 15.74 11.93 7.27
C LYS A 137 16.92 12.43 6.46
N GLY A 138 16.89 12.25 5.14
CA GLY A 138 17.97 12.62 4.23
C GLY A 138 19.16 11.65 4.25
N PHE A 139 19.13 10.60 5.07
CA PHE A 139 20.18 9.59 5.07
C PHE A 139 20.14 8.78 3.77
N ARG A 140 21.32 8.58 3.16
CA ARG A 140 21.46 8.06 1.81
C ARG A 140 22.42 6.88 1.75
N ILE A 141 22.07 5.87 0.97
CA ILE A 141 22.97 4.80 0.53
C ILE A 141 22.86 4.70 -1.00
N GLY A 142 23.95 4.96 -1.71
CA GLY A 142 23.99 4.94 -3.16
C GLY A 142 22.88 5.81 -3.79
N SER A 143 22.01 5.22 -4.56
CA SER A 143 20.90 5.87 -5.26
C SER A 143 19.61 5.98 -4.44
N ALA A 144 19.59 5.50 -3.19
CA ALA A 144 18.42 5.50 -2.32
C ALA A 144 18.57 6.46 -1.13
N GLU A 145 17.50 7.18 -0.79
CA GLU A 145 17.47 8.20 0.26
C GLU A 145 16.19 8.09 1.10
N VAL A 146 16.33 8.20 2.42
CA VAL A 146 15.19 8.45 3.32
C VAL A 146 14.65 9.84 3.04
N SER A 147 13.38 9.94 2.64
CA SER A 147 12.80 11.23 2.29
C SER A 147 12.91 12.23 3.43
N PRO A 148 13.40 13.44 3.18
CA PRO A 148 13.41 14.51 4.17
C PRO A 148 12.00 14.99 4.53
N LYS A 149 11.01 14.73 3.66
CA LYS A 149 9.63 15.13 3.87
C LYS A 149 8.86 14.16 4.77
N HIS A 150 9.06 12.85 4.58
CA HIS A 150 8.38 11.82 5.35
C HIS A 150 9.32 10.63 5.58
N ALA A 151 9.75 10.42 6.81
CA ALA A 151 10.81 9.48 7.15
C ALA A 151 10.51 8.01 6.81
N ASN A 152 9.23 7.60 6.70
CA ASN A 152 8.86 6.25 6.29
C ASN A 152 8.76 6.07 4.75
N PHE A 153 9.38 6.97 4.00
CA PHE A 153 9.46 6.88 2.54
C PHE A 153 10.91 6.83 2.10
N ILE A 154 11.23 5.90 1.23
CA ILE A 154 12.51 5.84 0.52
C ILE A 154 12.27 6.33 -0.91
N GLN A 155 13.07 7.30 -1.34
CA GLN A 155 13.09 7.79 -2.71
C GLN A 155 14.32 7.22 -3.42
N ALA A 156 14.15 6.78 -4.66
CA ALA A 156 15.25 6.32 -5.51
C ALA A 156 15.51 7.33 -6.63
N ASP A 157 16.77 7.47 -7.00
CA ASP A 157 17.14 8.23 -8.18
C ASP A 157 16.63 7.54 -9.46
N PRO A 158 16.40 8.26 -10.56
CA PRO A 158 16.11 7.65 -11.85
C PRO A 158 17.22 6.66 -12.25
N GLY A 159 16.84 5.41 -12.54
CA GLY A 159 17.79 4.33 -12.84
C GLY A 159 18.56 3.81 -11.62
N GLY A 160 18.11 4.13 -10.42
CA GLY A 160 18.75 3.68 -9.18
C GLY A 160 18.68 2.16 -8.95
N SER A 161 19.53 1.68 -8.04
CA SER A 161 19.67 0.26 -7.71
C SER A 161 18.66 -0.19 -6.66
N ALA A 162 18.02 -1.33 -6.89
CA ALA A 162 17.20 -2.01 -5.88
C ALA A 162 18.04 -2.47 -4.68
N ASP A 163 19.32 -2.80 -4.89
CA ASP A 163 20.24 -3.19 -3.83
C ASP A 163 20.53 -2.03 -2.87
N ASP A 164 20.60 -0.79 -3.37
CA ASP A 164 20.75 0.41 -2.53
C ASP A 164 19.51 0.61 -1.66
N VAL A 165 18.32 0.43 -2.22
CA VAL A 165 17.07 0.50 -1.45
C VAL A 165 17.05 -0.57 -0.36
N LEU A 166 17.40 -1.82 -0.68
CA LEU A 166 17.46 -2.92 0.28
C LEU A 166 18.52 -2.66 1.38
N ALA A 167 19.69 -2.15 1.01
CA ALA A 167 20.75 -1.79 1.95
C ALA A 167 20.26 -0.68 2.91
N LEU A 168 19.60 0.35 2.37
CA LEU A 168 19.02 1.44 3.16
C LEU A 168 17.94 0.94 4.12
N MET A 169 17.06 0.05 3.67
CA MET A 169 16.05 -0.57 4.55
C MET A 169 16.69 -1.32 5.73
N LYS A 170 17.72 -2.13 5.48
CA LYS A 170 18.46 -2.86 6.52
C LYS A 170 19.13 -1.91 7.51
N GLU A 171 19.74 -0.84 7.03
CA GLU A 171 20.40 0.15 7.89
C GLU A 171 19.41 0.94 8.74
N ILE A 172 18.24 1.29 8.19
CA ILE A 172 17.14 1.91 8.96
C ILE A 172 16.71 0.97 10.10
N MET A 173 16.46 -0.30 9.79
CA MET A 173 16.05 -1.29 10.80
C MET A 173 17.09 -1.40 11.91
N ARG A 174 18.38 -1.49 11.56
CA ARG A 174 19.48 -1.56 12.53
C ARG A 174 19.49 -0.34 13.46
N ARG A 175 19.44 0.88 12.92
CA ARG A 175 19.53 2.13 13.72
C ARG A 175 18.28 2.43 14.56
N VAL A 176 17.14 1.92 14.17
CA VAL A 176 15.89 2.08 14.94
C VAL A 176 15.83 1.08 16.10
N HIS A 177 16.53 -0.07 16.00
CA HIS A 177 16.60 -1.05 17.09
C HIS A 177 17.72 -0.79 18.11
N ASP A 178 18.74 -0.03 17.74
CA ASP A 178 19.84 0.41 18.65
C ASP A 178 19.39 1.59 19.54
#